data_0fc9932f994929c61f4b2390ddefdbea
#
_entry.id   0fc9932f994929c61f4b2390ddefdbea
#
_cell.length_a   1.000
_cell.length_b   1.000
_cell.length_c   1.000
_cell.angle_alpha   90.00
_cell.angle_beta   90.00
_cell.angle_gamma   90.00
#
_symmetry.space_group_name_H-M   'P 1'
#
loop_
_entity.id
_entity.type
_entity.pdbx_description
1 polymer ?
#
loop_
_entity_poly.entity_id
_entity_poly.type
_entity_poly.pdbx_seq_one_letter_code
_entity_poly.pdbx_strand_id
1 'polypeptide(L)'
;MPLITGRPDGSSIWSHRYDSFEATVYSPVNDKDDDILNYGFIAPYLLVFTPEKFSADEAIAFARERGLEKLASDFATSIVFIYPTAAGGWDNAPDNIFAEILTNSKIHQYYKNGMAICRDRFFRAPDEYHIRGAIFRTNLFGFGKSADYIAANCLKHFEGDGLWGRADCAAVTCILTGLSTAPVIAADDIPVISVGNSDEINQLLGENIKYLLVDNKGDYYGDFYSFSRKFRRMLGQLELDAGLEAEGMIIEPGIETVPTSVDNMGDDKGTAEHRIGYFAYYNRDIFEKGPAPLLLAFHGGGDSAFYISHVSRWADTAHKYGFLLVSIENHLNSTAAEMVTLIERLKQKYSIDPTRIYCSGFSMGGCKSWDFVGEFPSVLAAAAPMDATFEMGLNVFGKPSAYPLNTTVPVPVFYAGGEITPLPELPFQEKKCYDRIKYILELNHADKPYNVSFEDRASWPNKIWGIDGDYRTGSHDPERNADLNLELFTTGDKCYTVLGCITGQGHECRPHTCENAWRFLSCFRRLSDGTIEGGDLETVKNCFTK
;
A
#
# COMPACT_ATOMS: atom_id res chain seq x y z
N MET A 1 -22.06 25.38 -4.38
CA MET A 1 -21.98 24.16 -3.56
C MET A 1 -22.98 23.17 -4.12
N PRO A 2 -22.60 21.92 -4.40
CA PRO A 2 -23.57 20.89 -4.75
C PRO A 2 -24.53 20.70 -3.58
N LEU A 3 -25.82 20.68 -3.86
CA LEU A 3 -26.84 20.40 -2.87
C LEU A 3 -26.87 18.89 -2.66
N ILE A 4 -26.44 18.44 -1.50
CA ILE A 4 -26.59 17.03 -1.14
C ILE A 4 -27.99 16.82 -0.62
N THR A 5 -28.67 15.92 -1.27
CA THR A 5 -30.00 15.53 -0.86
C THR A 5 -29.89 14.23 -0.07
N GLY A 6 -29.99 14.32 1.26
CA GLY A 6 -30.25 13.16 2.10
C GLY A 6 -31.65 12.62 1.80
N ARG A 7 -31.76 11.33 1.59
CA ARG A 7 -33.03 10.64 1.32
C ARG A 7 -33.60 10.06 2.61
N PRO A 8 -34.94 9.81 2.67
CA PRO A 8 -35.57 9.25 3.86
C PRO A 8 -35.05 7.87 4.26
N ASP A 9 -34.48 7.12 3.31
CA ASP A 9 -33.87 5.81 3.53
C ASP A 9 -32.41 5.90 4.06
N GLY A 10 -31.90 7.10 4.31
CA GLY A 10 -30.53 7.30 4.79
C GLY A 10 -29.46 7.33 3.68
N SER A 11 -29.83 7.04 2.43
CA SER A 11 -28.93 7.22 1.29
C SER A 11 -28.73 8.70 0.95
N SER A 12 -27.71 9.02 0.17
CA SER A 12 -27.45 10.39 -0.29
C SER A 12 -27.12 10.40 -1.77
N ILE A 13 -27.51 11.50 -2.44
CA ILE A 13 -27.20 11.74 -3.84
C ILE A 13 -26.90 13.22 -4.07
N TRP A 14 -25.90 13.49 -4.92
CA TRP A 14 -25.57 14.84 -5.35
C TRP A 14 -24.98 14.83 -6.75
N SER A 15 -25.02 15.97 -7.45
CA SER A 15 -24.45 16.10 -8.79
C SER A 15 -23.58 17.36 -8.88
N HIS A 16 -22.56 17.29 -9.71
CA HIS A 16 -21.71 18.42 -10.02
C HIS A 16 -21.29 18.39 -11.50
N ARG A 17 -21.18 19.59 -12.09
CA ARG A 17 -20.74 19.74 -13.48
C ARG A 17 -19.29 20.19 -13.52
N TYR A 18 -18.49 19.46 -14.27
CA TYR A 18 -17.09 19.74 -14.58
C TYR A 18 -16.94 20.26 -16.00
N ASP A 19 -15.73 20.51 -16.46
CA ASP A 19 -15.51 21.06 -17.80
C ASP A 19 -15.96 20.05 -18.87
N SER A 20 -15.52 18.81 -18.80
CA SER A 20 -15.80 17.79 -19.83
C SER A 20 -16.94 16.84 -19.48
N PHE A 21 -17.35 16.76 -18.21
CA PHE A 21 -18.38 15.81 -17.78
C PHE A 21 -19.22 16.34 -16.62
N GLU A 22 -20.31 15.65 -16.35
CA GLU A 22 -21.16 15.82 -15.17
C GLU A 22 -21.09 14.54 -14.36
N ALA A 23 -20.88 14.63 -13.05
CA ALA A 23 -20.86 13.51 -12.13
C ALA A 23 -22.10 13.54 -11.23
N THR A 24 -22.76 12.40 -11.09
CA THR A 24 -23.79 12.19 -10.07
C THR A 24 -23.30 11.11 -9.13
N VAL A 25 -23.17 11.43 -7.85
CA VAL A 25 -22.67 10.54 -6.82
C VAL A 25 -23.81 10.02 -5.98
N TYR A 26 -23.95 8.72 -5.93
CA TYR A 26 -24.92 8.01 -5.13
C TYR A 26 -24.24 7.16 -4.06
N SER A 27 -24.53 7.45 -2.80
CA SER A 27 -24.08 6.67 -1.65
C SER A 27 -25.27 5.94 -1.05
N PRO A 28 -25.41 4.62 -1.28
CA PRO A 28 -26.47 3.83 -0.66
C PRO A 28 -26.28 3.73 0.85
N VAL A 29 -27.34 3.36 1.56
CA VAL A 29 -27.25 3.07 2.99
C VAL A 29 -26.28 1.90 3.18
N ASN A 30 -25.38 2.07 4.13
CA ASN A 30 -24.46 1.03 4.53
C ASN A 30 -24.62 0.79 6.03
N ASP A 31 -25.19 -0.35 6.38
CA ASP A 31 -25.30 -0.86 7.74
C ASP A 31 -23.99 -1.47 8.27
N LYS A 32 -22.99 -1.62 7.40
CA LYS A 32 -21.66 -2.12 7.72
C LYS A 32 -20.63 -1.02 7.96
N ASP A 33 -21.07 0.18 8.33
CA ASP A 33 -20.15 1.32 8.57
C ASP A 33 -19.10 1.02 9.66
N ASP A 34 -19.36 0.03 10.50
CA ASP A 34 -18.43 -0.43 11.54
C ASP A 34 -17.62 -1.68 11.14
N ASP A 35 -17.83 -2.23 9.95
CA ASP A 35 -17.03 -3.36 9.46
C ASP A 35 -15.66 -2.86 8.95
N ILE A 36 -14.62 -3.24 9.67
CA ILE A 36 -13.23 -2.85 9.41
C ILE A 36 -12.78 -3.25 8.01
N LEU A 37 -13.24 -4.40 7.50
CA LEU A 37 -12.86 -4.92 6.18
C LEU A 37 -13.37 -4.07 5.01
N ASN A 38 -14.37 -3.24 5.25
CA ASN A 38 -14.97 -2.38 4.24
C ASN A 38 -14.43 -0.95 4.26
N TYR A 39 -13.39 -0.66 5.08
CA TYR A 39 -12.83 0.68 5.17
C TYR A 39 -11.73 0.94 4.15
N GLY A 40 -11.68 2.19 3.72
CA GLY A 40 -10.57 2.82 3.06
C GLY A 40 -10.08 2.16 1.79
N PHE A 41 -8.83 1.78 1.80
CA PHE A 41 -8.11 1.26 0.65
C PHE A 41 -8.64 -0.09 0.14
N ILE A 42 -9.53 -0.75 0.86
CA ILE A 42 -10.18 -1.97 0.42
C ILE A 42 -11.39 -1.66 -0.46
N ALA A 43 -12.06 -0.53 -0.21
CA ALA A 43 -13.26 -0.16 -0.95
C ALA A 43 -12.94 0.15 -2.42
N PRO A 44 -13.68 -0.44 -3.38
CA PRO A 44 -13.51 -0.13 -4.80
C PRO A 44 -14.00 1.28 -5.11
N TYR A 45 -13.38 1.90 -6.11
CA TYR A 45 -13.85 3.15 -6.71
C TYR A 45 -14.69 2.82 -7.93
N LEU A 46 -16.02 3.04 -7.87
CA LEU A 46 -16.96 2.62 -8.89
C LEU A 46 -17.34 3.81 -9.79
N LEU A 47 -16.79 3.86 -11.00
CA LEU A 47 -17.11 4.86 -12.01
C LEU A 47 -18.04 4.23 -13.07
N VAL A 48 -19.26 4.71 -13.14
CA VAL A 48 -20.28 4.23 -14.09
C VAL A 48 -20.47 5.28 -15.18
N PHE A 49 -19.99 4.98 -16.37
CA PHE A 49 -20.17 5.81 -17.56
C PHE A 49 -21.54 5.46 -18.15
N THR A 50 -22.51 6.35 -17.93
CA THR A 50 -23.90 6.09 -18.27
C THR A 50 -24.15 6.20 -19.78
N PRO A 51 -25.06 5.40 -20.35
CA PRO A 51 -25.36 5.46 -21.78
C PRO A 51 -26.01 6.78 -22.20
N GLU A 52 -26.76 7.40 -21.28
CA GLU A 52 -27.45 8.68 -21.43
C GLU A 52 -27.40 9.48 -20.12
N LYS A 53 -27.78 10.73 -20.16
CA LYS A 53 -27.86 11.58 -18.97
C LYS A 53 -29.02 11.14 -18.08
N PHE A 54 -28.73 10.77 -16.85
CA PHE A 54 -29.71 10.35 -15.85
C PHE A 54 -30.11 11.51 -14.92
N SER A 55 -31.37 11.51 -14.53
CA SER A 55 -31.80 12.15 -13.28
C SER A 55 -31.35 11.33 -12.08
N ALA A 56 -31.48 11.88 -10.88
CA ALA A 56 -31.11 11.19 -9.64
C ALA A 56 -31.87 9.86 -9.46
N ASP A 57 -33.17 9.84 -9.75
CA ASP A 57 -33.99 8.63 -9.59
C ASP A 57 -33.68 7.57 -10.67
N GLU A 58 -33.37 8.00 -11.90
CA GLU A 58 -32.93 7.10 -12.96
C GLU A 58 -31.57 6.47 -12.64
N ALA A 59 -30.64 7.25 -12.08
CA ALA A 59 -29.34 6.73 -11.66
C ALA A 59 -29.46 5.65 -10.57
N ILE A 60 -30.33 5.87 -9.58
CA ILE A 60 -30.60 4.90 -8.52
C ILE A 60 -31.29 3.65 -9.08
N ALA A 61 -32.29 3.82 -9.94
CA ALA A 61 -32.99 2.70 -10.58
C ALA A 61 -32.00 1.85 -11.41
N PHE A 62 -31.14 2.51 -12.19
CA PHE A 62 -30.10 1.85 -12.97
C PHE A 62 -29.13 1.04 -12.11
N ALA A 63 -28.70 1.61 -10.97
CA ALA A 63 -27.81 0.92 -10.03
C ALA A 63 -28.48 -0.33 -9.42
N ARG A 64 -29.73 -0.23 -9.03
CA ARG A 64 -30.51 -1.33 -8.43
C ARG A 64 -30.71 -2.48 -9.40
N GLU A 65 -31.13 -2.15 -10.60
CA GLU A 65 -31.42 -3.12 -11.66
C GLU A 65 -30.20 -3.98 -12.02
N ARG A 66 -29.00 -3.40 -11.89
CA ARG A 66 -27.72 -4.04 -12.24
C ARG A 66 -26.92 -4.57 -11.05
N GLY A 67 -27.51 -4.56 -9.86
CA GLY A 67 -26.81 -5.02 -8.64
C GLY A 67 -25.68 -4.10 -8.16
N LEU A 68 -25.48 -2.92 -8.78
CA LEU A 68 -24.41 -1.98 -8.41
C LEU A 68 -24.67 -1.34 -7.05
N GLU A 69 -25.94 -1.09 -6.69
CA GLU A 69 -26.32 -0.59 -5.37
C GLU A 69 -25.91 -1.58 -4.28
N LYS A 70 -26.18 -2.87 -4.48
CA LYS A 70 -25.76 -3.93 -3.57
C LYS A 70 -24.23 -4.01 -3.48
N LEU A 71 -23.54 -3.92 -4.62
CA LEU A 71 -22.09 -3.91 -4.66
C LEU A 71 -21.50 -2.74 -3.86
N ALA A 72 -22.04 -1.53 -4.05
CA ALA A 72 -21.62 -0.34 -3.31
C ALA A 72 -21.89 -0.46 -1.81
N SER A 73 -23.03 -1.02 -1.43
CA SER A 73 -23.40 -1.28 -0.02
C SER A 73 -22.45 -2.30 0.61
N ASP A 74 -22.19 -3.43 -0.05
CA ASP A 74 -21.32 -4.48 0.47
C ASP A 74 -19.87 -4.01 0.73
N PHE A 75 -19.40 -3.05 -0.05
CA PHE A 75 -18.05 -2.48 0.07
C PHE A 75 -18.02 -1.11 0.77
N ALA A 76 -19.12 -0.64 1.33
CA ALA A 76 -19.24 0.69 1.94
C ALA A 76 -18.71 1.83 1.03
N THR A 77 -18.97 1.75 -0.28
CA THR A 77 -18.49 2.68 -1.28
C THR A 77 -19.61 3.48 -1.93
N SER A 78 -19.26 4.44 -2.78
CA SER A 78 -20.21 5.24 -3.56
C SER A 78 -20.14 4.84 -5.03
N ILE A 79 -21.26 5.04 -5.74
CA ILE A 79 -21.33 4.91 -7.20
C ILE A 79 -21.23 6.31 -7.78
N VAL A 80 -20.34 6.50 -8.74
CA VAL A 80 -20.16 7.78 -9.45
C VAL A 80 -20.60 7.61 -10.90
N PHE A 81 -21.73 8.19 -11.23
CA PHE A 81 -22.25 8.21 -12.60
C PHE A 81 -21.64 9.37 -13.38
N ILE A 82 -21.07 9.07 -14.54
CA ILE A 82 -20.38 9.99 -15.40
C ILE A 82 -21.12 10.12 -16.73
N TYR A 83 -21.38 11.36 -17.16
CA TYR A 83 -21.92 11.67 -18.46
C TYR A 83 -21.24 12.92 -19.04
N PRO A 84 -20.89 12.95 -20.36
CA PRO A 84 -20.18 14.11 -20.96
C PRO A 84 -21.04 15.37 -21.00
N THR A 85 -20.40 16.53 -20.85
CA THR A 85 -21.06 17.83 -20.98
C THR A 85 -21.24 18.28 -22.43
N ALA A 86 -20.57 17.58 -23.36
CA ALA A 86 -20.61 17.87 -24.79
C ALA A 86 -22.02 17.70 -25.39
N ALA A 87 -22.41 18.61 -26.24
CA ALA A 87 -23.64 18.47 -27.02
C ALA A 87 -23.52 17.22 -27.93
N GLY A 88 -24.45 16.28 -27.83
CA GLY A 88 -24.41 14.98 -28.51
C GLY A 88 -23.86 13.84 -27.64
N GLY A 89 -23.55 14.12 -26.37
CA GLY A 89 -23.12 13.10 -25.42
C GLY A 89 -21.81 12.41 -25.84
N TRP A 90 -21.80 11.08 -25.78
CA TRP A 90 -20.57 10.29 -26.06
C TRP A 90 -20.05 10.42 -27.49
N ASP A 91 -20.89 10.74 -28.48
CA ASP A 91 -20.46 10.92 -29.87
C ASP A 91 -19.50 12.12 -30.05
N ASN A 92 -19.57 13.09 -29.15
CA ASN A 92 -18.77 14.31 -29.17
C ASN A 92 -17.96 14.50 -27.87
N ALA A 93 -17.87 13.46 -27.05
CA ALA A 93 -17.14 13.53 -25.79
C ALA A 93 -15.64 13.73 -26.04
N PRO A 94 -14.96 14.64 -25.32
CA PRO A 94 -13.53 14.78 -25.43
C PRO A 94 -12.84 13.52 -24.84
N ASP A 95 -11.64 13.21 -25.33
CA ASP A 95 -10.88 12.01 -24.97
C ASP A 95 -10.25 12.06 -23.56
N ASN A 96 -10.33 13.22 -22.91
CA ASN A 96 -9.66 13.50 -21.63
C ASN A 96 -10.55 13.36 -20.37
N ILE A 97 -11.81 12.91 -20.49
CA ILE A 97 -12.73 12.82 -19.32
C ILE A 97 -12.10 12.01 -18.18
N PHE A 98 -11.51 10.85 -18.49
CA PHE A 98 -10.93 10.01 -17.44
C PHE A 98 -9.68 10.64 -16.83
N ALA A 99 -8.83 11.27 -17.61
CA ALA A 99 -7.69 12.04 -17.10
C ALA A 99 -8.14 13.20 -16.20
N GLU A 100 -9.21 13.91 -16.57
CA GLU A 100 -9.80 14.97 -15.74
C GLU A 100 -10.35 14.42 -14.43
N ILE A 101 -11.02 13.24 -14.43
CA ILE A 101 -11.46 12.56 -13.23
C ILE A 101 -10.26 12.28 -12.31
N LEU A 102 -9.20 11.68 -12.83
CA LEU A 102 -8.02 11.32 -12.04
C LEU A 102 -7.30 12.56 -11.46
N THR A 103 -7.16 13.62 -12.26
CA THR A 103 -6.53 14.88 -11.83
C THR A 103 -7.31 15.58 -10.72
N ASN A 104 -8.64 15.47 -10.73
CA ASN A 104 -9.50 16.10 -9.74
C ASN A 104 -9.77 15.24 -8.51
N SER A 105 -9.48 13.94 -8.55
CA SER A 105 -9.62 13.06 -7.40
C SER A 105 -8.50 13.31 -6.38
N LYS A 106 -8.84 13.47 -5.11
CA LYS A 106 -7.88 13.62 -4.01
C LYS A 106 -8.22 12.68 -2.89
N ILE A 107 -7.24 11.90 -2.48
CA ILE A 107 -7.38 10.99 -1.34
C ILE A 107 -7.34 11.80 -0.05
N HIS A 108 -8.28 11.55 0.82
CA HIS A 108 -8.32 12.07 2.17
C HIS A 108 -8.38 10.89 3.15
N GLN A 109 -7.35 10.73 3.95
CA GLN A 109 -7.34 9.74 5.02
C GLN A 109 -8.09 10.27 6.24
N TYR A 110 -8.94 9.44 6.78
CA TYR A 110 -9.66 9.66 8.02
C TYR A 110 -9.60 8.38 8.85
N TYR A 111 -9.32 8.50 10.14
CA TYR A 111 -9.26 7.34 11.02
C TYR A 111 -10.58 7.20 11.78
N LYS A 112 -11.17 6.01 11.73
CA LYS A 112 -12.32 5.61 12.52
C LYS A 112 -12.01 4.27 13.18
N ASN A 113 -12.19 4.17 14.48
CA ASN A 113 -11.88 2.96 15.25
C ASN A 113 -10.44 2.45 15.03
N GLY A 114 -9.46 3.34 14.88
CA GLY A 114 -8.06 2.96 14.65
C GLY A 114 -7.74 2.49 13.23
N MET A 115 -8.72 2.44 12.31
CA MET A 115 -8.51 2.07 10.91
C MET A 115 -8.60 3.29 10.00
N ALA A 116 -7.74 3.37 8.99
CA ALA A 116 -7.82 4.40 7.97
C ALA A 116 -9.04 4.17 7.08
N ILE A 117 -9.85 5.19 6.93
CA ILE A 117 -10.90 5.25 5.93
C ILE A 117 -10.39 6.13 4.81
N CYS A 118 -10.25 5.57 3.63
CA CYS A 118 -9.95 6.36 2.44
C CYS A 118 -11.25 6.95 1.92
N ARG A 119 -11.29 8.28 1.84
CA ARG A 119 -12.37 9.01 1.20
C ARG A 119 -11.75 9.90 0.16
N ASP A 120 -12.07 9.66 -1.10
CA ASP A 120 -11.67 10.58 -2.13
C ASP A 120 -12.47 11.87 -1.95
N ARG A 121 -11.74 12.99 -1.85
CA ARG A 121 -12.32 14.30 -2.11
C ARG A 121 -12.48 14.46 -3.60
N PHE A 122 -13.59 13.96 -4.08
CA PHE A 122 -13.91 14.12 -5.47
C PHE A 122 -14.15 15.61 -5.74
N PHE A 123 -13.31 16.21 -6.56
CA PHE A 123 -13.54 17.52 -7.14
C PHE A 123 -13.82 18.65 -6.16
N ARG A 124 -13.01 18.82 -5.14
CA ARG A 124 -13.16 19.92 -4.18
C ARG A 124 -14.56 19.97 -3.54
N ALA A 125 -15.24 18.84 -3.44
CA ALA A 125 -16.44 18.72 -2.64
C ALA A 125 -16.17 19.17 -1.20
N PRO A 126 -17.14 19.75 -0.48
CA PRO A 126 -16.99 20.04 0.95
C PRO A 126 -16.55 18.81 1.72
N ASP A 127 -15.78 19.00 2.79
CA ASP A 127 -15.15 17.92 3.59
C ASP A 127 -16.14 16.86 4.11
N GLU A 128 -17.38 17.21 4.29
CA GLU A 128 -18.49 16.36 4.72
C GLU A 128 -19.02 15.40 3.63
N TYR A 129 -18.64 15.60 2.37
CA TYR A 129 -19.21 14.90 1.22
C TYR A 129 -18.13 14.22 0.41
N HIS A 130 -17.64 13.10 0.91
CA HIS A 130 -16.60 12.35 0.25
C HIS A 130 -17.19 11.22 -0.57
N ILE A 131 -16.65 11.03 -1.76
CA ILE A 131 -16.78 9.74 -2.44
C ILE A 131 -15.97 8.74 -1.64
N ARG A 132 -16.59 7.59 -1.36
CA ARG A 132 -15.92 6.48 -0.70
C ARG A 132 -15.29 5.61 -1.76
N GLY A 133 -14.06 5.20 -1.54
CA GLY A 133 -13.31 4.31 -2.43
C GLY A 133 -11.86 4.73 -2.58
N ALA A 134 -11.04 3.83 -3.05
CA ALA A 134 -9.62 4.05 -3.30
C ALA A 134 -9.34 4.19 -4.79
N ILE A 135 -8.67 5.27 -5.18
CA ILE A 135 -8.34 5.56 -6.59
C ILE A 135 -7.53 4.43 -7.25
N PHE A 136 -6.66 3.74 -6.52
CA PHE A 136 -5.90 2.59 -7.03
C PHE A 136 -6.74 1.33 -7.16
N ARG A 137 -8.03 1.38 -6.84
CA ARG A 137 -9.04 0.33 -7.08
C ARG A 137 -10.17 0.86 -7.95
N THR A 138 -9.83 1.68 -8.93
CA THR A 138 -10.78 2.25 -9.87
C THR A 138 -11.33 1.18 -10.80
N ASN A 139 -12.65 1.04 -10.81
CA ASN A 139 -13.39 0.13 -11.68
C ASN A 139 -14.30 0.95 -12.57
N LEU A 140 -14.24 0.69 -13.87
CA LEU A 140 -15.01 1.39 -14.89
C LEU A 140 -16.14 0.50 -15.38
N PHE A 141 -17.35 1.05 -15.45
CA PHE A 141 -18.52 0.40 -16.01
C PHE A 141 -19.02 1.20 -17.21
N GLY A 142 -19.04 0.59 -18.39
CA GLY A 142 -19.48 1.21 -19.64
C GLY A 142 -20.64 0.47 -20.29
N PHE A 143 -21.57 1.23 -20.91
CA PHE A 143 -22.79 0.72 -21.51
C PHE A 143 -23.05 1.36 -22.88
N GLY A 144 -23.03 0.56 -23.95
CA GLY A 144 -23.20 1.04 -25.31
C GLY A 144 -22.10 2.05 -25.70
N LYS A 145 -22.47 3.24 -26.14
CA LYS A 145 -21.51 4.28 -26.54
C LYS A 145 -20.51 4.65 -25.43
N SER A 146 -20.88 4.58 -24.17
CA SER A 146 -19.95 4.81 -23.08
C SER A 146 -18.97 3.65 -22.91
N ALA A 147 -19.35 2.42 -23.25
CA ALA A 147 -18.39 1.32 -23.32
C ALA A 147 -17.39 1.50 -24.45
N ASP A 148 -17.83 1.94 -25.64
CA ASP A 148 -16.94 2.31 -26.75
C ASP A 148 -15.96 3.41 -26.34
N TYR A 149 -16.45 4.44 -25.62
CA TYR A 149 -15.62 5.51 -25.08
C TYR A 149 -14.53 5.00 -24.12
N ILE A 150 -14.92 4.16 -23.14
CA ILE A 150 -13.96 3.56 -22.19
C ILE A 150 -12.93 2.75 -22.94
N ALA A 151 -13.36 1.91 -23.87
CA ALA A 151 -12.47 1.05 -24.65
C ALA A 151 -11.44 1.85 -25.45
N ALA A 152 -11.84 2.98 -26.04
CA ALA A 152 -10.97 3.83 -26.84
C ALA A 152 -10.05 4.73 -26.00
N ASN A 153 -10.50 5.21 -24.83
CA ASN A 153 -9.82 6.29 -24.12
C ASN A 153 -9.32 5.93 -22.71
N CYS A 154 -9.85 4.89 -22.07
CA CYS A 154 -9.53 4.57 -20.68
C CYS A 154 -8.65 3.33 -20.53
N LEU A 155 -8.53 2.47 -21.56
CA LEU A 155 -7.65 1.29 -21.56
C LEU A 155 -6.21 1.70 -21.95
N LYS A 156 -5.64 2.58 -21.15
CA LYS A 156 -4.26 3.04 -21.25
C LYS A 156 -3.73 3.39 -19.86
N HIS A 157 -2.41 3.40 -19.72
CA HIS A 157 -1.76 3.92 -18.53
C HIS A 157 -1.80 5.45 -18.54
N PHE A 158 -2.16 6.04 -17.41
CA PHE A 158 -2.13 7.47 -17.22
C PHE A 158 -0.99 7.82 -16.27
N GLU A 159 -0.10 8.69 -16.71
CA GLU A 159 0.82 9.39 -15.83
C GLU A 159 -0.02 10.39 -15.03
N GLY A 160 -0.25 10.09 -13.76
CA GLY A 160 -0.97 10.99 -12.87
C GLY A 160 -0.01 11.71 -11.94
N ASP A 161 -0.40 12.89 -11.48
CA ASP A 161 0.09 13.48 -10.23
C ASP A 161 -0.41 12.62 -9.05
N GLY A 162 -0.05 11.35 -9.04
CA GLY A 162 -0.29 10.49 -7.89
C GLY A 162 0.24 11.16 -6.63
N LEU A 163 -0.14 10.69 -5.47
CA LEU A 163 0.32 11.20 -4.17
C LEU A 163 1.82 11.53 -4.14
N TRP A 164 2.60 10.95 -5.06
CA TRP A 164 4.06 11.09 -5.15
C TRP A 164 4.58 11.20 -6.60
N GLY A 165 3.74 11.68 -7.53
CA GLY A 165 4.15 11.88 -8.93
C GLY A 165 4.33 10.58 -9.74
N ARG A 166 3.68 9.45 -9.34
CA ARG A 166 3.93 8.14 -9.94
C ARG A 166 2.71 7.26 -10.13
N ALA A 167 1.52 7.72 -9.82
CA ALA A 167 0.36 6.88 -10.00
C ALA A 167 0.02 6.79 -11.48
N ASP A 168 0.39 5.69 -12.09
CA ASP A 168 -0.38 5.15 -13.19
C ASP A 168 -1.80 4.87 -12.69
N CYS A 169 -2.64 5.86 -12.71
CA CYS A 169 -4.05 5.73 -12.38
C CYS A 169 -4.76 5.03 -13.52
N ALA A 170 -4.43 3.76 -13.76
CA ALA A 170 -5.17 2.96 -14.70
C ALA A 170 -6.34 2.26 -13.98
N ALA A 171 -7.37 1.90 -14.74
CA ALA A 171 -8.46 1.11 -14.21
C ALA A 171 -7.96 -0.27 -13.75
N VAL A 172 -8.41 -0.69 -12.58
CA VAL A 172 -8.16 -2.05 -12.07
C VAL A 172 -8.99 -3.05 -12.85
N THR A 173 -10.22 -2.70 -13.20
CA THR A 173 -11.13 -3.53 -14.00
C THR A 173 -12.03 -2.63 -14.83
N CYS A 174 -12.26 -3.02 -16.09
CA CYS A 174 -13.25 -2.39 -16.97
C CYS A 174 -14.35 -3.39 -17.29
N ILE A 175 -15.60 -3.03 -17.02
CA ILE A 175 -16.79 -3.80 -17.36
C ILE A 175 -17.46 -3.14 -18.54
N LEU A 176 -17.45 -3.81 -19.70
CA LEU A 176 -17.89 -3.26 -20.98
C LEU A 176 -19.08 -4.03 -21.52
N THR A 177 -20.21 -3.35 -21.69
CA THR A 177 -21.47 -3.91 -22.17
C THR A 177 -21.93 -3.21 -23.45
N GLY A 178 -22.27 -3.98 -24.48
CA GLY A 178 -22.84 -3.44 -25.72
C GLY A 178 -21.85 -2.62 -26.54
N LEU A 179 -20.59 -3.07 -26.63
CA LEU A 179 -19.59 -2.52 -27.53
C LEU A 179 -20.05 -2.58 -28.99
N SER A 180 -19.91 -1.49 -29.72
CA SER A 180 -20.25 -1.42 -31.14
C SER A 180 -19.08 -1.73 -32.04
N THR A 181 -17.85 -1.54 -31.57
CA THR A 181 -16.61 -1.75 -32.31
C THR A 181 -15.56 -2.44 -31.46
N ALA A 182 -14.63 -3.14 -32.11
CA ALA A 182 -13.45 -3.65 -31.44
C ALA A 182 -12.49 -2.49 -31.14
N PRO A 183 -12.09 -2.30 -29.88
CA PRO A 183 -11.22 -1.19 -29.49
C PRO A 183 -9.78 -1.43 -29.94
N VAL A 184 -9.08 -0.35 -30.26
CA VAL A 184 -7.61 -0.33 -30.28
C VAL A 184 -7.14 -0.09 -28.86
N ILE A 185 -6.56 -1.10 -28.22
CA ILE A 185 -6.19 -1.09 -26.80
C ILE A 185 -4.74 -0.67 -26.67
N ALA A 186 -4.48 0.37 -25.88
CA ALA A 186 -3.14 0.87 -25.61
C ALA A 186 -2.45 0.17 -24.43
N ALA A 187 -3.22 -0.46 -23.51
CA ALA A 187 -2.70 -1.23 -22.39
C ALA A 187 -3.44 -2.57 -22.30
N ASP A 188 -2.77 -3.65 -22.66
CA ASP A 188 -3.30 -5.02 -22.69
C ASP A 188 -3.42 -5.69 -21.32
N ASP A 189 -2.77 -5.11 -20.30
CA ASP A 189 -2.71 -5.60 -18.93
C ASP A 189 -3.88 -5.12 -18.04
N ILE A 190 -4.77 -4.25 -18.55
CA ILE A 190 -5.96 -3.83 -17.83
C ILE A 190 -7.04 -4.90 -17.96
N PRO A 191 -7.50 -5.52 -16.86
CA PRO A 191 -8.52 -6.56 -16.90
C PRO A 191 -9.85 -6.05 -17.42
N VAL A 192 -10.48 -6.82 -18.32
CA VAL A 192 -11.78 -6.51 -18.91
C VAL A 192 -12.77 -7.63 -18.63
N ILE A 193 -13.97 -7.24 -18.18
CA ILE A 193 -15.16 -8.08 -18.14
C ILE A 193 -16.04 -7.66 -19.32
N SER A 194 -16.19 -8.54 -20.28
CA SER A 194 -17.05 -8.34 -21.47
C SER A 194 -18.43 -8.92 -21.21
N VAL A 195 -19.46 -8.08 -21.17
CA VAL A 195 -20.81 -8.52 -20.80
C VAL A 195 -21.76 -8.39 -21.99
N GLY A 196 -22.29 -9.52 -22.48
CA GLY A 196 -23.31 -9.55 -23.55
C GLY A 196 -22.84 -8.95 -24.88
N ASN A 197 -21.54 -8.87 -25.14
CA ASN A 197 -21.00 -8.45 -26.42
C ASN A 197 -21.02 -9.62 -27.44
N SER A 198 -20.91 -9.30 -28.73
CA SER A 198 -20.90 -10.34 -29.77
C SER A 198 -19.64 -11.22 -29.69
N ASP A 199 -19.73 -12.44 -30.22
CA ASP A 199 -18.59 -13.37 -30.28
C ASP A 199 -17.42 -12.78 -31.04
N GLU A 200 -17.66 -12.00 -32.12
CA GLU A 200 -16.64 -11.30 -32.89
C GLU A 200 -15.89 -10.29 -32.03
N ILE A 201 -16.61 -9.47 -31.24
CA ILE A 201 -16.00 -8.50 -30.31
C ILE A 201 -15.22 -9.24 -29.23
N ASN A 202 -15.78 -10.30 -28.65
CA ASN A 202 -15.11 -11.08 -27.62
C ASN A 202 -13.82 -11.74 -28.12
N GLN A 203 -13.81 -12.23 -29.36
CA GLN A 203 -12.61 -12.76 -29.99
C GLN A 203 -11.52 -11.67 -30.11
N LEU A 204 -11.87 -10.49 -30.64
CA LEU A 204 -10.93 -9.38 -30.82
C LEU A 204 -10.41 -8.83 -29.47
N LEU A 205 -11.25 -8.78 -28.44
CA LEU A 205 -10.81 -8.46 -27.08
C LEU A 205 -9.81 -9.51 -26.57
N GLY A 206 -10.09 -10.80 -26.78
CA GLY A 206 -9.21 -11.90 -26.36
C GLY A 206 -7.85 -11.92 -27.05
N GLU A 207 -7.74 -11.36 -28.27
CA GLU A 207 -6.46 -11.19 -28.98
C GLU A 207 -5.62 -10.03 -28.43
N ASN A 208 -6.23 -9.05 -27.74
CA ASN A 208 -5.61 -7.80 -27.33
C ASN A 208 -5.57 -7.59 -25.80
N ILE A 209 -6.35 -8.33 -25.01
CA ILE A 209 -6.42 -8.20 -23.56
C ILE A 209 -5.86 -9.45 -22.89
N LYS A 210 -4.89 -9.26 -22.01
CA LYS A 210 -4.24 -10.34 -21.26
C LYS A 210 -5.19 -11.02 -20.27
N TYR A 211 -6.09 -10.25 -19.66
CA TYR A 211 -7.04 -10.72 -18.65
C TYR A 211 -8.46 -10.39 -19.08
N LEU A 212 -9.11 -11.31 -19.75
CA LEU A 212 -10.49 -11.19 -20.24
C LEU A 212 -11.40 -12.20 -19.54
N LEU A 213 -12.52 -11.72 -19.01
CA LEU A 213 -13.66 -12.54 -18.60
C LEU A 213 -14.84 -12.22 -19.55
N VAL A 214 -15.43 -13.24 -20.15
CA VAL A 214 -16.65 -13.09 -20.95
C VAL A 214 -17.84 -13.59 -20.14
N ASP A 215 -18.80 -12.69 -19.88
CA ASP A 215 -20.07 -13.02 -19.24
C ASP A 215 -21.25 -12.79 -20.20
N ASN A 216 -22.06 -13.83 -20.39
CA ASN A 216 -23.28 -13.78 -21.20
C ASN A 216 -24.54 -13.63 -20.38
N LYS A 217 -24.43 -13.57 -19.03
CA LYS A 217 -25.57 -13.54 -18.12
C LYS A 217 -25.94 -12.14 -17.64
N GLY A 218 -24.96 -11.21 -17.65
CA GLY A 218 -25.13 -9.86 -17.12
C GLY A 218 -25.14 -9.80 -15.59
N ASP A 219 -24.47 -10.73 -14.93
CA ASP A 219 -24.31 -10.72 -13.48
C ASP A 219 -23.12 -9.81 -13.07
N TYR A 220 -23.29 -8.51 -13.25
CA TYR A 220 -22.25 -7.51 -12.91
C TYR A 220 -21.75 -7.62 -11.47
N TYR A 221 -22.62 -7.98 -10.53
CA TYR A 221 -22.26 -8.14 -9.13
C TYR A 221 -21.35 -9.36 -8.92
N GLY A 222 -21.76 -10.52 -9.41
CA GLY A 222 -20.98 -11.76 -9.28
C GLY A 222 -19.66 -11.70 -10.02
N ASP A 223 -19.66 -11.15 -11.23
CA ASP A 223 -18.46 -10.97 -12.04
C ASP A 223 -17.47 -10.01 -11.39
N PHE A 224 -17.94 -8.86 -10.94
CA PHE A 224 -17.11 -7.92 -10.21
C PHE A 224 -16.52 -8.57 -8.96
N TYR A 225 -17.36 -9.25 -8.17
CA TYR A 225 -16.92 -9.87 -6.92
C TYR A 225 -15.89 -10.96 -7.13
N SER A 226 -16.05 -11.78 -8.17
CA SER A 226 -15.13 -12.88 -8.47
C SER A 226 -13.87 -12.43 -9.17
N PHE A 227 -13.93 -11.40 -10.03
CA PHE A 227 -12.86 -11.00 -10.93
C PHE A 227 -12.04 -9.82 -10.41
N SER A 228 -12.66 -8.73 -9.99
CA SER A 228 -11.94 -7.55 -9.53
C SER A 228 -11.17 -7.78 -8.22
N ARG A 229 -11.56 -8.77 -7.43
CA ARG A 229 -10.81 -9.16 -6.23
C ARG A 229 -9.46 -9.83 -6.54
N LYS A 230 -9.30 -10.39 -7.73
CA LYS A 230 -8.06 -11.04 -8.16
C LYS A 230 -7.00 -10.05 -8.61
N PHE A 231 -7.40 -8.82 -8.95
CA PHE A 231 -6.51 -7.83 -9.53
C PHE A 231 -6.44 -6.59 -8.66
N ARG A 232 -5.22 -6.10 -8.50
CA ARG A 232 -4.93 -4.85 -7.80
C ARG A 232 -3.96 -4.05 -8.64
N ARG A 233 -4.22 -2.75 -8.75
CA ARG A 233 -3.28 -1.85 -9.36
C ARG A 233 -2.76 -0.91 -8.30
N MET A 234 -1.45 -0.95 -8.11
CA MET A 234 -0.78 -0.22 -7.07
C MET A 234 0.53 0.30 -7.65
N LEU A 235 0.75 1.62 -7.58
CA LEU A 235 1.95 2.27 -8.10
C LEU A 235 2.30 1.86 -9.56
N GLY A 236 1.28 1.81 -10.43
CA GLY A 236 1.46 1.46 -11.83
C GLY A 236 1.64 -0.02 -12.14
N GLN A 237 1.44 -0.91 -11.17
CA GLN A 237 1.51 -2.36 -11.38
C GLN A 237 0.15 -3.01 -11.27
N LEU A 238 -0.11 -3.94 -12.17
CA LEU A 238 -1.22 -4.87 -12.05
C LEU A 238 -0.72 -6.15 -11.39
N GLU A 239 -1.25 -6.47 -10.22
CA GLU A 239 -0.95 -7.72 -9.53
C GLU A 239 -2.18 -8.61 -9.50
N LEU A 240 -1.97 -9.87 -9.84
CA LEU A 240 -2.97 -10.91 -9.62
C LEU A 240 -3.05 -11.16 -8.11
N ASP A 241 -4.25 -11.14 -7.56
CA ASP A 241 -4.45 -11.62 -6.19
C ASP A 241 -4.10 -13.11 -6.15
N ALA A 242 -3.07 -13.45 -5.38
CA ALA A 242 -2.54 -14.80 -5.31
C ALA A 242 -3.54 -15.81 -4.71
N GLY A 243 -4.65 -15.33 -4.15
CA GLY A 243 -5.64 -16.20 -3.52
C GLY A 243 -5.13 -16.86 -2.24
N LEU A 244 -4.30 -16.13 -1.49
CA LEU A 244 -3.63 -16.62 -0.27
C LEU A 244 -4.59 -17.28 0.73
N GLU A 245 -5.83 -16.78 0.83
CA GLU A 245 -6.86 -17.39 1.67
C GLU A 245 -7.25 -18.80 1.17
N ALA A 246 -7.29 -19.00 -0.15
CA ALA A 246 -7.54 -20.32 -0.74
C ALA A 246 -6.36 -21.28 -0.51
N GLU A 247 -5.16 -20.75 -0.33
CA GLU A 247 -3.96 -21.51 0.01
C GLU A 247 -3.81 -21.76 1.52
N GLY A 248 -4.79 -21.31 2.32
CA GLY A 248 -4.85 -21.57 3.77
C GLY A 248 -4.32 -20.44 4.65
N MET A 249 -4.04 -19.26 4.08
CA MET A 249 -3.73 -18.08 4.88
C MET A 249 -4.97 -17.52 5.54
N ILE A 250 -4.83 -17.07 6.77
CA ILE A 250 -5.83 -16.29 7.50
C ILE A 250 -5.44 -14.82 7.38
N ILE A 251 -6.41 -13.99 7.01
CA ILE A 251 -6.30 -12.53 6.95
C ILE A 251 -7.39 -11.98 7.84
N GLU A 252 -7.01 -11.39 8.96
CA GLU A 252 -8.00 -10.86 9.93
C GLU A 252 -7.66 -9.44 10.38
N PRO A 253 -8.65 -8.56 10.42
CA PRO A 253 -8.50 -7.26 11.05
C PRO A 253 -8.49 -7.37 12.57
N GLY A 254 -7.82 -6.43 13.22
CA GLY A 254 -7.83 -6.31 14.66
C GLY A 254 -7.73 -4.86 15.10
N ILE A 255 -8.23 -4.58 16.30
CA ILE A 255 -8.09 -3.29 16.97
C ILE A 255 -7.66 -3.57 18.40
N GLU A 256 -6.60 -2.90 18.83
CA GLU A 256 -6.17 -2.91 20.24
C GLU A 256 -6.20 -1.50 20.80
N THR A 257 -6.71 -1.36 22.00
CA THR A 257 -6.69 -0.10 22.73
C THR A 257 -5.47 -0.06 23.64
N VAL A 258 -4.65 0.98 23.47
CA VAL A 258 -3.44 1.19 24.26
C VAL A 258 -3.47 2.57 24.93
N PRO A 259 -2.87 2.74 26.12
CA PRO A 259 -2.70 4.05 26.72
C PRO A 259 -1.82 4.94 25.84
N THR A 260 -2.19 6.22 25.70
CA THR A 260 -1.39 7.18 24.96
C THR A 260 -1.18 8.48 25.70
N SER A 261 -0.06 9.15 25.40
CA SER A 261 0.26 10.51 25.83
C SER A 261 0.29 11.51 24.67
N VAL A 262 -0.02 11.07 23.46
CA VAL A 262 -0.02 11.90 22.26
C VAL A 262 -1.46 12.26 21.84
N ASP A 263 -1.60 13.34 21.08
CA ASP A 263 -2.87 13.72 20.49
C ASP A 263 -3.31 12.69 19.43
N ASN A 264 -4.48 12.13 19.63
CA ASN A 264 -5.09 11.20 18.71
C ASN A 264 -5.75 11.88 17.52
N MET A 265 -6.00 11.10 16.47
CA MET A 265 -6.73 11.52 15.26
C MET A 265 -8.11 10.82 15.20
N GLY A 266 -8.97 11.36 14.34
CA GLY A 266 -10.29 10.77 14.13
C GLY A 266 -11.16 10.86 15.37
N ASP A 267 -11.88 9.79 15.67
CA ASP A 267 -12.82 9.69 16.79
C ASP A 267 -12.14 9.46 18.16
N ASP A 268 -10.84 9.17 18.19
CA ASP A 268 -10.05 9.07 19.43
C ASP A 268 -9.44 10.40 19.87
N LYS A 269 -9.66 11.48 19.12
CA LYS A 269 -9.09 12.80 19.41
C LYS A 269 -9.47 13.29 20.82
N GLY A 270 -8.45 13.64 21.60
CA GLY A 270 -8.62 14.15 22.97
C GLY A 270 -8.83 13.06 24.03
N THR A 271 -8.71 11.78 23.68
CA THR A 271 -8.73 10.68 24.65
C THR A 271 -7.34 10.37 25.19
N ALA A 272 -7.26 9.69 26.36
CA ALA A 272 -6.02 9.16 26.92
C ALA A 272 -5.72 7.73 26.42
N GLU A 273 -6.51 7.21 25.50
CA GLU A 273 -6.38 5.89 24.90
C GLU A 273 -6.32 6.04 23.39
N HIS A 274 -5.54 5.17 22.75
CA HIS A 274 -5.37 5.13 21.32
C HIS A 274 -5.81 3.76 20.79
N ARG A 275 -6.75 3.73 19.87
CA ARG A 275 -7.14 2.52 19.16
C ARG A 275 -6.22 2.32 17.97
N ILE A 276 -5.46 1.21 18.00
CA ILE A 276 -4.52 0.86 16.94
C ILE A 276 -5.14 -0.26 16.12
N GLY A 277 -5.48 0.06 14.88
CA GLY A 277 -5.97 -0.90 13.90
C GLY A 277 -4.83 -1.62 13.20
N TYR A 278 -5.04 -2.88 12.85
CA TYR A 278 -4.07 -3.68 12.11
C TYR A 278 -4.75 -4.77 11.29
N PHE A 279 -4.01 -5.33 10.33
CA PHE A 279 -4.32 -6.61 9.70
C PHE A 279 -3.28 -7.65 10.08
N ALA A 280 -3.72 -8.83 10.51
CA ALA A 280 -2.87 -9.98 10.78
C ALA A 280 -2.98 -10.99 9.64
N TYR A 281 -1.83 -11.48 9.16
CA TYR A 281 -1.70 -12.45 8.09
C TYR A 281 -0.86 -13.63 8.57
N TYR A 282 -1.39 -14.83 8.49
CA TYR A 282 -0.66 -16.02 8.92
C TYR A 282 -1.24 -17.32 8.34
N ASN A 283 -0.38 -18.33 8.16
CA ASN A 283 -0.84 -19.66 7.76
C ASN A 283 -1.65 -20.28 8.88
N ARG A 284 -2.77 -20.92 8.56
CA ARG A 284 -3.71 -21.51 9.53
C ARG A 284 -3.04 -22.42 10.56
N ASP A 285 -2.02 -23.18 10.14
CA ASP A 285 -1.33 -24.17 10.95
C ASP A 285 -0.05 -23.64 11.63
N ILE A 286 0.25 -22.35 11.51
CA ILE A 286 1.54 -21.79 11.95
C ILE A 286 1.79 -22.02 13.45
N PHE A 287 0.76 -21.90 14.27
CA PHE A 287 0.88 -22.01 15.73
C PHE A 287 0.88 -23.48 16.21
N GLU A 288 0.52 -24.43 15.36
CA GLU A 288 0.62 -25.86 15.64
C GLU A 288 2.09 -26.33 15.67
N LYS A 289 2.96 -25.60 14.99
CA LYS A 289 4.41 -25.89 14.91
C LYS A 289 5.21 -25.24 16.06
N GLY A 290 4.52 -24.48 16.92
CA GLY A 290 5.11 -23.76 18.04
C GLY A 290 4.93 -22.23 17.94
N PRO A 291 5.57 -21.46 18.83
CA PRO A 291 5.51 -20.00 18.75
C PRO A 291 6.12 -19.45 17.45
N ALA A 292 5.38 -18.59 16.75
CA ALA A 292 5.77 -18.05 15.46
C ALA A 292 6.60 -16.76 15.58
N PRO A 293 7.49 -16.46 14.62
CA PRO A 293 8.08 -15.14 14.50
C PRO A 293 7.00 -14.08 14.25
N LEU A 294 7.21 -12.86 14.74
CA LEU A 294 6.36 -11.70 14.48
C LEU A 294 7.11 -10.70 13.62
N LEU A 295 6.51 -10.24 12.52
CA LEU A 295 6.93 -9.06 11.79
C LEU A 295 5.86 -7.97 11.90
N LEU A 296 6.21 -6.82 12.46
CA LEU A 296 5.41 -5.60 12.36
C LEU A 296 5.76 -4.88 11.05
N ALA A 297 4.77 -4.61 10.20
CA ALA A 297 4.95 -3.85 8.97
C ALA A 297 4.26 -2.49 9.05
N PHE A 298 4.98 -1.44 8.65
CA PHE A 298 4.50 -0.06 8.69
C PHE A 298 4.44 0.52 7.27
N HIS A 299 3.29 1.03 6.89
CA HIS A 299 3.06 1.60 5.55
C HIS A 299 3.64 3.00 5.37
N GLY A 300 3.72 3.47 4.13
CA GLY A 300 4.12 4.82 3.76
C GLY A 300 3.04 5.87 4.06
N GLY A 301 3.40 7.15 3.91
CA GLY A 301 2.44 8.23 4.04
C GLY A 301 1.36 8.15 2.96
N GLY A 302 0.09 8.21 3.36
CA GLY A 302 -1.03 8.11 2.44
C GLY A 302 -1.49 6.68 2.12
N ASP A 303 -0.75 5.67 2.59
CA ASP A 303 -1.07 4.24 2.41
C ASP A 303 -1.90 3.67 3.57
N SER A 304 -2.05 2.35 3.61
CA SER A 304 -2.71 1.61 4.67
C SER A 304 -2.01 0.30 5.00
N ALA A 305 -2.37 -0.29 6.14
CA ALA A 305 -1.90 -1.61 6.54
C ALA A 305 -2.20 -2.68 5.49
N PHE A 306 -3.39 -2.63 4.92
CA PHE A 306 -3.78 -3.55 3.85
C PHE A 306 -2.93 -3.34 2.60
N TYR A 307 -2.70 -2.08 2.21
CA TYR A 307 -1.91 -1.74 1.05
C TYR A 307 -0.48 -2.28 1.15
N ILE A 308 0.25 -1.95 2.22
CA ILE A 308 1.65 -2.36 2.36
C ILE A 308 1.81 -3.89 2.32
N SER A 309 0.86 -4.64 2.90
CA SER A 309 0.93 -6.11 2.93
C SER A 309 0.90 -6.74 1.55
N HIS A 310 0.21 -6.11 0.61
CA HIS A 310 0.01 -6.64 -0.73
C HIS A 310 0.94 -6.05 -1.78
N VAL A 311 1.23 -4.74 -1.73
CA VAL A 311 2.15 -4.12 -2.70
C VAL A 311 3.58 -4.59 -2.51
N SER A 312 3.99 -4.76 -1.26
CA SER A 312 5.30 -5.30 -0.91
C SER A 312 5.37 -6.82 -0.96
N ARG A 313 4.22 -7.48 -1.15
CA ARG A 313 4.04 -8.94 -0.97
C ARG A 313 4.57 -9.46 0.36
N TRP A 314 4.48 -8.66 1.42
CA TRP A 314 4.76 -9.15 2.77
C TRP A 314 3.83 -10.30 3.16
N ALA A 315 2.56 -10.28 2.70
CA ALA A 315 1.62 -11.36 2.93
C ALA A 315 2.08 -12.67 2.27
N ASP A 316 2.52 -12.61 1.00
CA ASP A 316 3.09 -13.77 0.29
C ASP A 316 4.38 -14.27 0.96
N THR A 317 5.22 -13.35 1.42
CA THR A 317 6.44 -13.67 2.17
C THR A 317 6.11 -14.37 3.49
N ALA A 318 5.08 -13.90 4.22
CA ALA A 318 4.60 -14.54 5.43
C ALA A 318 4.05 -15.95 5.17
N HIS A 319 3.30 -16.12 4.07
CA HIS A 319 2.82 -17.43 3.64
C HIS A 319 3.97 -18.38 3.33
N LYS A 320 4.94 -17.94 2.53
CA LYS A 320 6.10 -18.72 2.09
C LYS A 320 7.00 -19.17 3.23
N TYR A 321 7.28 -18.28 4.18
CA TYR A 321 8.29 -18.50 5.23
C TYR A 321 7.71 -18.87 6.58
N GLY A 322 6.39 -18.76 6.78
CA GLY A 322 5.71 -19.16 7.99
C GLY A 322 5.99 -18.26 9.18
N PHE A 323 5.57 -16.99 9.11
CA PHE A 323 5.58 -16.04 10.23
C PHE A 323 4.25 -15.30 10.35
N LEU A 324 3.99 -14.73 11.53
CA LEU A 324 2.86 -13.82 11.73
C LEU A 324 3.26 -12.43 11.24
N LEU A 325 2.61 -11.96 10.20
CA LEU A 325 2.70 -10.56 9.75
C LEU A 325 1.60 -9.75 10.43
N VAL A 326 1.93 -8.63 11.04
CA VAL A 326 0.97 -7.65 11.55
C VAL A 326 1.26 -6.30 10.94
N SER A 327 0.40 -5.88 10.02
CA SER A 327 0.50 -4.57 9.35
C SER A 327 -0.32 -3.55 10.11
N ILE A 328 0.31 -2.45 10.51
CA ILE A 328 -0.27 -1.45 11.39
C ILE A 328 -0.87 -0.29 10.59
N GLU A 329 -2.11 0.08 10.91
CA GLU A 329 -2.85 1.08 10.17
C GLU A 329 -2.48 2.52 10.56
N ASN A 330 -2.52 2.84 11.83
CA ASN A 330 -2.36 4.22 12.28
C ASN A 330 -1.05 4.49 13.03
N HIS A 331 0.05 3.84 12.59
CA HIS A 331 1.37 4.00 13.21
C HIS A 331 1.95 5.42 13.11
N LEU A 332 1.48 6.25 12.18
CA LEU A 332 2.03 7.59 11.96
C LEU A 332 1.83 8.52 13.15
N ASN A 333 0.70 8.42 13.85
CA ASN A 333 0.43 9.20 15.05
C ASN A 333 0.58 8.40 16.34
N SER A 334 1.16 7.20 16.26
CA SER A 334 1.50 6.34 17.41
C SER A 334 2.99 6.44 17.72
N THR A 335 3.35 6.23 18.98
CA THR A 335 4.75 6.15 19.40
C THR A 335 5.28 4.73 19.32
N ALA A 336 6.61 4.55 19.35
CA ALA A 336 7.21 3.21 19.46
C ALA A 336 6.82 2.53 20.78
N ALA A 337 6.60 3.27 21.88
CA ALA A 337 6.11 2.75 23.14
C ALA A 337 4.71 2.13 23.04
N GLU A 338 3.82 2.78 22.29
CA GLU A 338 2.48 2.22 22.03
C GLU A 338 2.57 0.94 21.20
N MET A 339 3.50 0.88 20.25
CA MET A 339 3.74 -0.36 19.49
C MET A 339 4.30 -1.48 20.37
N VAL A 340 5.16 -1.16 21.35
CA VAL A 340 5.61 -2.16 22.35
C VAL A 340 4.42 -2.69 23.16
N THR A 341 3.52 -1.81 23.58
CA THR A 341 2.28 -2.21 24.26
C THR A 341 1.40 -3.08 23.36
N LEU A 342 1.28 -2.73 22.09
CA LEU A 342 0.58 -3.55 21.09
C LEU A 342 1.20 -4.95 20.98
N ILE A 343 2.54 -5.06 20.91
CA ILE A 343 3.23 -6.36 20.86
C ILE A 343 2.83 -7.22 22.07
N GLU A 344 2.75 -6.64 23.28
CA GLU A 344 2.34 -7.39 24.46
C GLU A 344 0.86 -7.84 24.40
N ARG A 345 -0.03 -7.06 23.75
CA ARG A 345 -1.41 -7.50 23.46
C ARG A 345 -1.45 -8.62 22.44
N LEU A 346 -0.67 -8.50 21.38
CA LEU A 346 -0.56 -9.54 20.35
C LEU A 346 -0.04 -10.87 20.90
N LYS A 347 0.92 -10.85 21.86
CA LYS A 347 1.40 -12.05 22.56
C LYS A 347 0.31 -12.74 23.40
N GLN A 348 -0.72 -12.00 23.82
CA GLN A 348 -1.87 -12.58 24.53
C GLN A 348 -2.85 -13.25 23.54
N LYS A 349 -2.90 -12.77 22.31
CA LYS A 349 -3.81 -13.27 21.26
C LYS A 349 -3.18 -14.40 20.43
N TYR A 350 -1.89 -14.30 20.13
CA TYR A 350 -1.17 -15.21 19.26
C TYR A 350 0.02 -15.85 19.98
N SER A 351 0.35 -17.09 19.60
CA SER A 351 1.56 -17.78 20.09
C SER A 351 2.80 -17.23 19.38
N ILE A 352 3.36 -16.12 19.90
CA ILE A 352 4.52 -15.43 19.33
C ILE A 352 5.80 -15.87 20.03
N ASP A 353 6.85 -16.14 19.25
CA ASP A 353 8.21 -16.35 19.79
C ASP A 353 8.81 -15.01 20.22
N PRO A 354 8.99 -14.78 21.54
CA PRO A 354 9.48 -13.49 22.02
C PRO A 354 10.92 -13.19 21.62
N THR A 355 11.66 -14.18 21.14
CA THR A 355 13.03 -14.01 20.64
C THR A 355 13.11 -13.62 19.17
N ARG A 356 11.98 -13.69 18.44
CA ARG A 356 11.90 -13.44 17.00
C ARG A 356 10.85 -12.39 16.68
N ILE A 357 11.07 -11.17 17.19
CA ILE A 357 10.23 -10.00 16.90
C ILE A 357 11.02 -9.07 16.00
N TYR A 358 10.41 -8.73 14.88
CA TYR A 358 11.02 -7.90 13.84
C TYR A 358 10.11 -6.74 13.47
N CYS A 359 10.68 -5.68 12.90
CA CYS A 359 9.90 -4.65 12.26
C CYS A 359 10.48 -4.28 10.88
N SER A 360 9.59 -3.87 10.00
CA SER A 360 9.92 -3.29 8.70
C SER A 360 8.94 -2.19 8.37
N GLY A 361 9.33 -1.28 7.50
CA GLY A 361 8.42 -0.26 7.01
C GLY A 361 9.00 0.51 5.86
N PHE A 362 8.12 1.10 5.08
CA PHE A 362 8.43 1.87 3.90
C PHE A 362 8.20 3.36 4.15
N SER A 363 9.13 4.22 3.70
CA SER A 363 8.98 5.67 3.80
C SER A 363 8.72 6.14 5.24
N MET A 364 7.57 6.74 5.53
CA MET A 364 7.17 7.10 6.90
C MET A 364 7.08 5.88 7.83
N GLY A 365 6.74 4.71 7.31
CA GLY A 365 6.82 3.45 8.06
C GLY A 365 8.24 2.99 8.32
N GLY A 366 9.16 3.27 7.41
CA GLY A 366 10.59 3.07 7.64
C GLY A 366 11.13 3.93 8.78
N CYS A 367 10.62 5.17 8.91
CA CYS A 367 10.93 6.02 10.06
C CYS A 367 10.43 5.41 11.37
N LYS A 368 9.24 4.82 11.37
CA LYS A 368 8.73 4.08 12.54
C LYS A 368 9.64 2.90 12.90
N SER A 369 10.18 2.20 11.92
CA SER A 369 11.17 1.14 12.17
C SER A 369 12.45 1.70 12.80
N TRP A 370 12.91 2.88 12.38
CA TRP A 370 14.04 3.56 12.99
C TRP A 370 13.75 4.05 14.42
N ASP A 371 12.50 4.47 14.72
CA ASP A 371 12.09 4.82 16.09
C ASP A 371 12.29 3.62 17.03
N PHE A 372 11.93 2.41 16.59
CA PHE A 372 12.18 1.19 17.38
C PHE A 372 13.68 0.94 17.63
N VAL A 373 14.51 1.07 16.59
CA VAL A 373 15.97 0.91 16.73
C VAL A 373 16.54 1.94 17.70
N GLY A 374 16.02 3.15 17.66
CA GLY A 374 16.48 4.27 18.50
C GLY A 374 15.94 4.29 19.93
N GLU A 375 14.74 3.75 20.16
CA GLU A 375 14.03 3.93 21.44
C GLU A 375 13.81 2.61 22.21
N PHE A 376 13.55 1.50 21.50
CA PHE A 376 13.22 0.20 22.09
C PHE A 376 14.02 -0.96 21.49
N PRO A 377 15.36 -0.84 21.42
CA PRO A 377 16.21 -1.82 20.73
C PRO A 377 16.08 -3.24 21.30
N SER A 378 15.82 -3.38 22.60
CA SER A 378 15.75 -4.67 23.28
C SER A 378 14.53 -5.50 22.93
N VAL A 379 13.52 -4.90 22.27
CA VAL A 379 12.31 -5.60 21.83
C VAL A 379 12.55 -6.36 20.51
N LEU A 380 13.47 -5.85 19.68
CA LEU A 380 13.68 -6.35 18.33
C LEU A 380 14.84 -7.34 18.24
N ALA A 381 14.64 -8.43 17.52
CA ALA A 381 15.73 -9.27 17.03
C ALA A 381 16.48 -8.63 15.87
N ALA A 382 15.76 -7.97 14.95
CA ALA A 382 16.32 -7.19 13.84
C ALA A 382 15.28 -6.23 13.27
N ALA A 383 15.71 -5.26 12.44
CA ALA A 383 14.85 -4.29 11.77
C ALA A 383 15.20 -4.14 10.28
N ALA A 384 14.19 -3.83 9.45
CA ALA A 384 14.37 -3.56 8.03
C ALA A 384 13.64 -2.27 7.60
N PRO A 385 14.15 -1.08 7.98
CA PRO A 385 13.65 0.18 7.43
C PRO A 385 13.99 0.31 5.95
N MET A 386 13.03 0.76 5.13
CA MET A 386 13.18 0.93 3.69
C MET A 386 12.81 2.34 3.28
N ASP A 387 13.58 2.91 2.35
CA ASP A 387 13.31 4.22 1.73
C ASP A 387 12.97 5.31 2.75
N ALA A 388 13.69 5.36 3.87
CA ALA A 388 13.36 6.17 5.03
C ALA A 388 14.46 7.15 5.40
N THR A 389 14.12 8.43 5.48
CA THR A 389 15.08 9.49 5.75
C THR A 389 14.52 10.58 6.63
N PHE A 390 14.57 10.35 7.94
CA PHE A 390 14.30 11.41 8.90
C PHE A 390 15.49 11.60 9.85
N GLU A 391 15.53 12.73 10.50
CA GLU A 391 16.60 13.06 11.44
C GLU A 391 16.50 12.14 12.68
N MET A 392 17.64 11.65 13.13
CA MET A 392 17.70 10.79 14.31
C MET A 392 17.21 11.52 15.56
N GLY A 393 16.39 10.82 16.37
CA GLY A 393 15.81 11.38 17.59
C GLY A 393 14.61 12.29 17.37
N LEU A 394 14.17 12.45 16.12
CA LEU A 394 12.91 13.10 15.78
C LEU A 394 11.93 12.06 15.20
N ASN A 395 10.67 12.22 15.55
CA ASN A 395 9.63 11.43 14.89
C ASN A 395 9.36 11.94 13.46
N VAL A 396 8.52 11.23 12.72
CA VAL A 396 8.13 11.55 11.34
C VAL A 396 7.59 12.98 11.14
N PHE A 397 7.09 13.63 12.19
CA PHE A 397 6.60 15.01 12.16
C PHE A 397 7.63 16.04 12.66
N GLY A 398 8.91 15.64 12.80
CA GLY A 398 9.99 16.51 13.27
C GLY A 398 9.93 16.89 14.75
N LYS A 399 9.13 16.16 15.56
CA LYS A 399 9.06 16.37 17.00
C LYS A 399 10.10 15.50 17.71
N PRO A 400 10.81 16.01 18.73
CA PRO A 400 11.73 15.21 19.52
C PRO A 400 11.05 14.00 20.14
N SER A 401 11.75 12.87 20.15
CA SER A 401 11.33 11.69 20.89
C SER A 401 11.28 11.95 22.38
N ALA A 402 10.34 11.32 23.09
CA ALA A 402 10.30 11.33 24.54
C ALA A 402 11.33 10.39 25.18
N TYR A 403 11.99 9.55 24.39
CA TYR A 403 12.96 8.55 24.83
C TYR A 403 14.37 8.92 24.38
N PRO A 404 15.39 8.61 25.19
CA PRO A 404 16.77 8.84 24.80
C PRO A 404 17.15 7.92 23.62
N LEU A 405 17.91 8.47 22.68
CA LEU A 405 18.41 7.70 21.56
C LEU A 405 19.32 6.56 22.03
N ASN A 406 19.06 5.35 21.54
CA ASN A 406 19.91 4.19 21.77
C ASN A 406 21.33 4.41 21.23
N THR A 407 22.32 4.31 22.10
CA THR A 407 23.75 4.44 21.73
C THR A 407 24.59 3.23 22.15
N THR A 408 23.97 2.18 22.70
CA THR A 408 24.71 1.08 23.33
C THR A 408 24.22 -0.33 22.99
N VAL A 409 22.95 -0.48 22.59
CA VAL A 409 22.36 -1.79 22.31
C VAL A 409 22.38 -2.05 20.81
N PRO A 410 23.20 -2.97 20.31
CA PRO A 410 23.22 -3.31 18.88
C PRO A 410 21.87 -3.82 18.41
N VAL A 411 21.48 -3.45 17.18
CA VAL A 411 20.30 -3.95 16.49
C VAL A 411 20.70 -4.32 15.05
N PRO A 412 20.56 -5.59 14.65
CA PRO A 412 20.77 -5.95 13.25
C PRO A 412 19.82 -5.19 12.33
N VAL A 413 20.36 -4.54 11.31
CA VAL A 413 19.58 -3.71 10.37
C VAL A 413 19.89 -4.05 8.92
N PHE A 414 18.82 -4.29 8.16
CA PHE A 414 18.81 -4.27 6.71
C PHE A 414 18.16 -2.94 6.27
N TYR A 415 18.96 -2.06 5.68
CA TYR A 415 18.44 -0.82 5.09
C TYR A 415 18.54 -0.87 3.58
N ALA A 416 17.48 -0.46 2.87
CA ALA A 416 17.49 -0.36 1.42
C ALA A 416 16.80 0.92 0.95
N GLY A 417 17.31 1.48 -0.17
CA GLY A 417 16.75 2.65 -0.82
C GLY A 417 17.01 2.65 -2.33
N GLY A 418 16.17 3.39 -3.07
CA GLY A 418 16.26 3.53 -4.52
C GLY A 418 17.37 4.51 -4.94
N GLU A 419 18.13 4.15 -5.99
CA GLU A 419 19.25 4.95 -6.49
C GLU A 419 18.83 6.35 -6.98
N ILE A 420 17.66 6.42 -7.65
CA ILE A 420 17.15 7.67 -8.28
C ILE A 420 15.94 8.25 -7.56
N THR A 421 15.77 7.92 -6.27
CA THR A 421 14.64 8.43 -5.49
C THR A 421 14.63 9.97 -5.47
N PRO A 422 13.46 10.62 -5.64
CA PRO A 422 13.33 12.07 -5.52
C PRO A 422 13.38 12.54 -4.06
N LEU A 423 13.19 11.63 -3.10
CA LEU A 423 13.34 11.90 -1.68
C LEU A 423 14.75 11.50 -1.24
N PRO A 424 15.41 12.29 -0.37
CA PRO A 424 16.74 11.92 0.10
C PRO A 424 16.67 10.69 1.01
N GLU A 425 17.22 9.59 0.59
CA GLU A 425 17.21 8.29 1.29
C GLU A 425 18.62 7.72 1.48
N LEU A 426 19.52 8.10 0.60
CA LEU A 426 20.87 7.58 0.58
C LEU A 426 21.88 8.60 1.12
N PRO A 427 22.98 8.16 1.76
CA PRO A 427 23.94 9.05 2.44
C PRO A 427 24.51 10.17 1.58
N PHE A 428 24.71 9.93 0.28
CA PHE A 428 25.26 10.94 -0.63
C PHE A 428 24.30 12.11 -0.91
N GLN A 429 23.00 11.92 -0.65
CA GLN A 429 21.97 12.90 -0.99
C GLN A 429 21.85 13.99 0.08
N GLU A 430 21.75 13.59 1.35
CA GLU A 430 21.63 14.53 2.47
C GLU A 430 22.40 14.09 3.72
N LYS A 431 22.78 15.10 4.52
CA LYS A 431 23.54 14.87 5.75
C LYS A 431 22.78 14.01 6.77
N LYS A 432 21.48 14.17 6.91
CA LYS A 432 20.67 13.33 7.84
C LYS A 432 20.70 11.84 7.47
N CYS A 433 20.79 11.53 6.17
CA CYS A 433 20.91 10.15 5.69
C CYS A 433 22.31 9.61 6.00
N TYR A 434 23.35 10.43 5.76
CA TYR A 434 24.71 10.12 6.15
C TYR A 434 24.85 9.89 7.67
N ASP A 435 24.29 10.77 8.49
CA ASP A 435 24.36 10.66 9.95
C ASP A 435 23.68 9.37 10.44
N ARG A 436 22.61 8.94 9.80
CA ARG A 436 21.89 7.70 10.12
C ARG A 436 22.68 6.45 9.80
N ILE A 437 23.33 6.41 8.64
CA ILE A 437 24.20 5.28 8.29
C ILE A 437 25.42 5.23 9.19
N LYS A 438 26.03 6.38 9.48
CA LYS A 438 27.09 6.48 10.47
C LYS A 438 26.65 5.92 11.83
N TYR A 439 25.50 6.38 12.32
CA TYR A 439 24.93 5.93 13.59
C TYR A 439 24.77 4.41 13.66
N ILE A 440 24.18 3.78 12.65
CA ILE A 440 23.92 2.32 12.72
C ILE A 440 25.20 1.50 12.61
N LEU A 441 26.19 1.94 11.83
CA LEU A 441 27.48 1.27 11.75
C LEU A 441 28.26 1.38 13.08
N GLU A 442 28.22 2.55 13.74
CA GLU A 442 28.83 2.75 15.05
C GLU A 442 28.07 1.95 16.14
N LEU A 443 26.72 1.98 16.15
CA LEU A 443 25.90 1.24 17.10
C LEU A 443 26.14 -0.27 17.02
N ASN A 444 26.29 -0.79 15.82
CA ASN A 444 26.54 -2.22 15.56
C ASN A 444 28.02 -2.59 15.59
N HIS A 445 28.90 -1.65 15.98
CA HIS A 445 30.35 -1.85 16.10
C HIS A 445 30.99 -2.43 14.83
N ALA A 446 30.64 -1.85 13.68
CA ALA A 446 31.22 -2.29 12.41
C ALA A 446 32.76 -2.25 12.45
N ASP A 447 33.43 -3.33 11.98
CA ASP A 447 34.89 -3.43 11.99
C ASP A 447 35.54 -2.34 11.15
N LYS A 448 34.90 -1.95 10.03
CA LYS A 448 35.32 -0.80 9.24
C LYS A 448 34.77 0.50 9.84
N PRO A 449 35.64 1.42 10.26
CA PRO A 449 35.20 2.71 10.78
C PRO A 449 34.60 3.57 9.65
N TYR A 450 33.46 4.21 9.94
CA TYR A 450 32.84 5.17 9.03
C TYR A 450 33.48 6.55 9.15
N ASN A 451 34.67 6.70 8.53
CA ASN A 451 35.56 7.85 8.68
C ASN A 451 35.59 8.82 7.49
N VAL A 452 34.59 8.74 6.61
CA VAL A 452 34.38 9.69 5.51
C VAL A 452 33.65 10.94 6.01
N SER A 453 33.84 12.08 5.37
CA SER A 453 33.10 13.31 5.65
C SER A 453 31.98 13.51 4.62
N PHE A 454 30.83 13.99 5.06
CA PHE A 454 29.72 14.31 4.16
C PHE A 454 30.06 15.46 3.19
N GLU A 455 30.90 16.42 3.65
CA GLU A 455 31.36 17.56 2.86
C GLU A 455 32.20 17.10 1.66
N ASP A 456 32.90 15.98 1.82
CA ASP A 456 33.81 15.42 0.80
C ASP A 456 33.15 14.33 -0.06
N ARG A 457 31.79 14.20 -0.03
CA ARG A 457 31.06 13.10 -0.67
C ARG A 457 31.33 12.91 -2.17
N ALA A 458 31.76 13.95 -2.88
CA ALA A 458 32.17 13.85 -4.27
C ALA A 458 33.38 12.94 -4.48
N SER A 459 34.25 12.82 -3.45
CA SER A 459 35.44 12.01 -3.45
C SER A 459 35.32 10.66 -2.75
N TRP A 460 34.16 10.31 -2.24
CA TRP A 460 33.93 9.03 -1.55
C TRP A 460 34.35 7.83 -2.40
N PRO A 461 35.01 6.82 -1.82
CA PRO A 461 35.32 5.58 -2.52
C PRO A 461 34.05 4.84 -2.98
N ASN A 462 33.07 4.70 -2.12
CA ASN A 462 31.73 4.25 -2.49
C ASN A 462 30.82 5.47 -2.69
N LYS A 463 30.33 5.68 -3.91
CA LYS A 463 29.57 6.89 -4.27
C LYS A 463 28.20 6.99 -3.61
N ILE A 464 27.67 5.89 -3.10
CA ILE A 464 26.35 5.81 -2.45
C ILE A 464 26.51 5.82 -0.93
N TRP A 465 27.33 4.92 -0.39
CA TRP A 465 27.43 4.64 1.05
C TRP A 465 28.62 5.34 1.73
N GLY A 466 29.50 5.95 0.98
CA GLY A 466 30.74 6.57 1.49
C GLY A 466 31.90 5.59 1.58
N ILE A 467 31.69 4.42 2.13
CA ILE A 467 32.68 3.34 2.24
C ILE A 467 32.10 2.04 1.67
N ASP A 468 33.00 1.18 1.20
CA ASP A 468 32.63 -0.18 0.78
C ASP A 468 32.40 -1.06 2.01
N GLY A 469 31.41 -1.94 1.95
CA GLY A 469 31.24 -3.02 2.92
C GLY A 469 32.46 -3.96 2.95
N ASP A 470 32.50 -4.84 3.95
CA ASP A 470 33.49 -5.90 4.02
C ASP A 470 33.27 -6.93 2.94
N TYR A 471 32.00 -7.16 2.58
CA TYR A 471 31.57 -8.02 1.50
C TYR A 471 30.49 -7.34 0.67
N ARG A 472 30.44 -7.70 -0.60
CA ARG A 472 29.41 -7.29 -1.54
C ARG A 472 28.68 -8.48 -2.09
N THR A 473 27.38 -8.36 -2.21
CA THR A 473 26.52 -9.32 -2.89
C THR A 473 25.34 -8.57 -3.50
N GLY A 474 24.41 -9.26 -4.08
CA GLY A 474 23.21 -8.66 -4.63
C GLY A 474 22.29 -9.70 -5.22
N SER A 475 21.14 -9.26 -5.64
CA SER A 475 20.18 -10.09 -6.34
C SER A 475 19.45 -9.27 -7.40
N HIS A 476 19.09 -9.95 -8.49
CA HIS A 476 18.38 -9.33 -9.61
C HIS A 476 16.87 -9.45 -9.42
N ASP A 477 16.14 -8.35 -9.56
CA ASP A 477 14.69 -8.32 -9.62
C ASP A 477 14.24 -8.45 -11.09
N PRO A 478 13.76 -9.63 -11.53
CA PRO A 478 13.40 -9.84 -12.93
C PRO A 478 12.12 -9.08 -13.33
N GLU A 479 11.25 -8.73 -12.38
CA GLU A 479 10.01 -7.99 -12.67
C GLU A 479 10.29 -6.56 -13.10
N ARG A 480 11.36 -5.96 -12.57
CA ARG A 480 11.75 -4.58 -12.89
C ARG A 480 13.06 -4.45 -13.64
N ASN A 481 13.73 -5.57 -13.91
CA ASN A 481 15.07 -5.58 -14.49
C ASN A 481 16.01 -4.63 -13.73
N ALA A 482 16.02 -4.76 -12.40
CA ALA A 482 16.79 -3.93 -11.49
C ALA A 482 17.65 -4.78 -10.56
N ASP A 483 18.81 -4.27 -10.17
CA ASP A 483 19.71 -4.97 -9.26
C ASP A 483 19.64 -4.35 -7.86
N LEU A 484 19.41 -5.19 -6.86
CA LEU A 484 19.61 -4.87 -5.46
C LEU A 484 21.06 -5.14 -5.11
N ASN A 485 21.86 -4.10 -4.98
CA ASN A 485 23.27 -4.17 -4.61
C ASN A 485 23.43 -4.03 -3.10
N LEU A 486 24.07 -4.99 -2.45
CA LEU A 486 24.19 -5.08 -1.01
C LEU A 486 25.65 -4.93 -0.55
N GLU A 487 25.86 -4.03 0.41
CA GLU A 487 27.09 -3.86 1.17
C GLU A 487 26.89 -4.46 2.57
N LEU A 488 27.71 -5.46 2.92
CA LEU A 488 27.65 -6.17 4.19
C LEU A 488 28.79 -5.68 5.08
N PHE A 489 28.45 -5.26 6.31
CA PHE A 489 29.42 -4.77 7.29
C PHE A 489 29.55 -5.75 8.44
N THR A 490 30.79 -6.18 8.70
CA THR A 490 31.10 -7.16 9.75
C THR A 490 31.32 -6.51 11.11
N THR A 491 31.08 -7.30 12.14
CA THR A 491 31.41 -7.06 13.54
C THR A 491 32.00 -8.38 14.06
N GLY A 492 33.31 -8.55 13.98
CA GLY A 492 33.98 -9.83 14.18
C GLY A 492 33.55 -10.86 13.13
N ASP A 493 33.00 -11.99 13.59
CA ASP A 493 32.48 -13.06 12.73
C ASP A 493 30.98 -12.88 12.36
N LYS A 494 30.37 -11.79 12.78
CA LYS A 494 28.95 -11.48 12.55
C LYS A 494 28.76 -10.41 11.47
N CYS A 495 27.56 -10.33 10.93
CA CYS A 495 27.13 -9.27 10.03
C CYS A 495 25.80 -8.69 10.53
N TYR A 496 25.88 -7.56 11.25
CA TYR A 496 24.70 -6.89 11.82
C TYR A 496 24.17 -5.75 10.96
N THR A 497 24.89 -5.31 9.94
CA THR A 497 24.45 -4.22 9.09
C THR A 497 24.59 -4.58 7.62
N VAL A 498 23.47 -4.49 6.90
CA VAL A 498 23.40 -4.66 5.44
C VAL A 498 22.77 -3.40 4.86
N LEU A 499 23.46 -2.78 3.90
CA LEU A 499 23.00 -1.58 3.20
C LEU A 499 22.76 -1.90 1.74
N GLY A 500 21.54 -1.67 1.27
CA GLY A 500 21.06 -2.01 -0.08
C GLY A 500 20.73 -0.78 -0.92
N CYS A 501 21.19 -0.78 -2.17
CA CYS A 501 20.80 0.20 -3.17
C CYS A 501 20.22 -0.50 -4.39
N ILE A 502 19.01 -0.09 -4.79
CA ILE A 502 18.32 -0.66 -5.96
C ILE A 502 18.57 0.24 -7.16
N THR A 503 19.23 -0.32 -8.17
CA THR A 503 19.60 0.41 -9.39
C THR A 503 18.39 0.92 -10.15
N GLY A 504 18.39 2.20 -10.49
CA GLY A 504 17.32 2.83 -11.28
C GLY A 504 15.96 2.89 -10.59
N GLN A 505 15.85 2.49 -9.32
CA GLN A 505 14.62 2.60 -8.55
C GLN A 505 14.45 3.99 -7.94
N GLY A 506 13.22 4.46 -7.93
CA GLY A 506 12.82 5.62 -7.17
C GLY A 506 12.33 5.29 -5.77
N HIS A 507 11.32 6.03 -5.28
CA HIS A 507 10.73 5.82 -3.96
C HIS A 507 9.64 4.75 -4.02
N GLU A 508 10.01 3.49 -3.85
CA GLU A 508 9.11 2.33 -4.05
C GLU A 508 9.39 1.21 -3.06
N CYS A 509 8.31 0.60 -2.51
CA CYS A 509 8.40 -0.62 -1.71
C CYS A 509 8.20 -1.84 -2.63
N ARG A 510 9.26 -2.64 -2.81
CA ARG A 510 9.30 -3.72 -3.79
C ARG A 510 9.22 -5.10 -3.13
N PRO A 511 8.47 -6.05 -3.74
CA PRO A 511 8.43 -7.44 -3.28
C PRO A 511 9.79 -8.07 -3.13
N HIS A 512 10.64 -7.91 -4.14
CA HIS A 512 12.00 -8.43 -4.15
C HIS A 512 12.85 -7.93 -2.97
N THR A 513 12.77 -6.62 -2.67
CA THR A 513 13.49 -6.03 -1.54
C THR A 513 12.95 -6.54 -0.21
N CYS A 514 11.62 -6.65 -0.08
CA CYS A 514 10.96 -7.15 1.13
C CYS A 514 11.31 -8.62 1.42
N GLU A 515 11.36 -9.46 0.40
CA GLU A 515 11.78 -10.86 0.59
C GLU A 515 13.26 -10.95 1.01
N ASN A 516 14.15 -10.17 0.41
CA ASN A 516 15.55 -10.11 0.82
C ASN A 516 15.71 -9.58 2.27
N ALA A 517 14.89 -8.58 2.65
CA ALA A 517 14.84 -8.11 4.03
C ALA A 517 14.42 -9.22 5.00
N TRP A 518 13.37 -10.00 4.67
CA TRP A 518 12.97 -11.13 5.51
C TRP A 518 14.06 -12.18 5.66
N ARG A 519 14.75 -12.52 4.58
CA ARG A 519 15.86 -13.48 4.62
C ARG A 519 16.95 -13.04 5.58
N PHE A 520 17.27 -11.74 5.61
CA PHE A 520 18.19 -11.17 6.59
C PHE A 520 17.60 -11.21 8.01
N LEU A 521 16.40 -10.67 8.23
CA LEU A 521 15.76 -10.60 9.54
C LEU A 521 15.73 -11.98 10.23
N SER A 522 15.35 -13.00 9.48
CA SER A 522 15.22 -14.38 9.99
C SER A 522 16.53 -15.01 10.45
N CYS A 523 17.70 -14.41 10.14
CA CYS A 523 19.00 -14.87 10.63
C CYS A 523 19.24 -14.58 12.12
N PHE A 524 18.37 -13.81 12.79
CA PHE A 524 18.61 -13.30 14.13
C PHE A 524 17.55 -13.70 15.14
N ARG A 525 17.98 -13.82 16.39
CA ARG A 525 17.14 -13.91 17.59
C ARG A 525 17.70 -12.99 18.65
N ARG A 526 16.83 -12.42 19.47
CA ARG A 526 17.24 -11.69 20.68
C ARG A 526 16.75 -12.46 21.92
N LEU A 527 17.68 -12.94 22.70
CA LEU A 527 17.39 -13.64 23.94
C LEU A 527 16.91 -12.69 25.04
N SER A 528 16.34 -13.24 26.10
CA SER A 528 15.81 -12.45 27.22
C SER A 528 16.88 -11.68 28.00
N ASP A 529 18.14 -12.08 27.92
CA ASP A 529 19.30 -11.37 28.50
C ASP A 529 19.82 -10.26 27.59
N GLY A 530 19.22 -10.06 26.40
CA GLY A 530 19.60 -9.07 25.40
C GLY A 530 20.62 -9.56 24.38
N THR A 531 21.14 -10.78 24.53
CA THR A 531 22.09 -11.38 23.58
C THR A 531 21.44 -11.57 22.20
N ILE A 532 22.17 -11.24 21.13
CA ILE A 532 21.79 -11.53 19.75
C ILE A 532 22.41 -12.86 19.34
N GLU A 533 21.56 -13.84 19.05
CA GLU A 533 21.97 -15.11 18.44
C GLU A 533 21.83 -15.05 16.92
N GLY A 534 22.70 -15.76 16.21
CA GLY A 534 22.73 -15.81 14.74
C GLY A 534 23.55 -14.69 14.13
N GLY A 535 23.27 -14.37 12.88
CA GLY A 535 23.99 -13.32 12.15
C GLY A 535 25.41 -13.68 11.76
N ASP A 536 25.83 -14.96 11.81
CA ASP A 536 27.13 -15.38 11.31
C ASP A 536 27.28 -14.96 9.85
N LEU A 537 28.42 -14.36 9.51
CA LEU A 537 28.65 -13.77 8.19
C LEU A 537 28.30 -14.73 7.04
N GLU A 538 28.71 -15.99 7.13
CA GLU A 538 28.40 -16.98 6.07
C GLU A 538 26.89 -17.27 5.98
N THR A 539 26.17 -17.28 7.12
CA THR A 539 24.72 -17.45 7.14
C THR A 539 24.04 -16.26 6.44
N VAL A 540 24.45 -15.02 6.76
CA VAL A 540 23.92 -13.80 6.16
C VAL A 540 24.27 -13.71 4.67
N LYS A 541 25.49 -14.02 4.26
CA LYS A 541 25.85 -14.08 2.83
C LYS A 541 24.97 -15.07 2.06
N ASN A 542 24.80 -16.25 2.60
CA ASN A 542 24.06 -17.33 1.95
C ASN A 542 22.55 -17.06 1.91
N CYS A 543 21.99 -16.20 2.77
CA CYS A 543 20.57 -15.89 2.72
C CYS A 543 20.17 -15.09 1.46
N PHE A 544 21.11 -14.38 0.83
CA PHE A 544 20.85 -13.60 -0.39
C PHE A 544 21.10 -14.39 -1.69
N THR A 545 21.69 -15.56 -1.62
CA THR A 545 22.06 -16.37 -2.80
C THR A 545 21.07 -17.49 -3.13
N LYS A 546 19.96 -17.57 -2.38
CA LYS A 546 18.96 -18.65 -2.52
C LYS A 546 17.75 -18.18 -3.37
#